data_b9962f34fc94af740b9167219deadc82
#
_entry.id   b9962f34fc94af740b9167219deadc82
#
_cell.length_a   1.000
_cell.length_b   1.000
_cell.length_c   1.000
_cell.angle_alpha   90.00
_cell.angle_beta   90.00
_cell.angle_gamma   90.00
#
_symmetry.space_group_name_H-M   'P 1'
#
loop_
_entity.id
_entity.type
_entity.pdbx_description
1 polymer ?
#
loop_
_entity_poly.entity_id
_entity_poly.type
_entity_poly.pdbx_seq_one_letter_code
_entity_poly.pdbx_strand_id
1 'polypeptide(L)'
;LVSMMTAYIDGMQGDSLSARNSVLATAKHWVGDGGTTRGVDQGDTAVTEAELFDVHIAPFTEAIRRNVGGVMPSYSSWNGQKLHGDEYLLTDVLRDDLGFAGFVVSDWAAIDQLPGDYASDVRTSINAGIDMVMVPDEYELFIETLRAEVNAGNVSTERIDEAVARILQAKFDLGLFDQAFSDRSGLDDIGSASHREVARQAVQESLVLLKNDDVLPISPEVKEIVVAGLSADNIGFQSGGWTISWQGGSGQTTMGTSILEGIQNAVDDGVTVTYDRRGNGALTGDVGIVVVGEQPYAEGRGDSLDISLRGSELSTIERVCSAMT
;
A
#
# COMPACT_ATOMS: atom_id res chain seq x y z
N LEU A 1 -3.47 6.70 14.16
CA LEU A 1 -2.81 6.15 12.98
C LEU A 1 -1.50 5.44 13.34
N VAL A 2 -0.57 6.12 14.02
CA VAL A 2 0.75 5.56 14.38
C VAL A 2 0.61 4.24 15.16
N SER A 3 -0.26 4.15 16.15
CA SER A 3 -0.48 2.93 16.93
C SER A 3 -1.01 1.74 16.13
N MET A 4 -1.80 1.98 15.08
CA MET A 4 -2.28 0.92 14.18
C MET A 4 -1.17 0.42 13.25
N MET A 5 -0.34 1.34 12.72
CA MET A 5 0.78 0.97 11.85
C MET A 5 1.82 0.15 12.59
N THR A 6 2.08 0.46 13.86
CA THR A 6 3.04 -0.30 14.66
C THR A 6 2.52 -1.68 15.05
N ALA A 7 1.22 -1.81 15.32
CA ALA A 7 0.59 -3.13 15.51
C ALA A 7 0.73 -4.02 14.26
N TYR A 8 0.76 -3.43 13.07
CA TYR A 8 1.01 -4.16 11.82
C TYR A 8 2.43 -4.75 11.78
N ILE A 9 3.45 -3.96 12.20
CA ILE A 9 4.83 -4.44 12.30
C ILE A 9 4.94 -5.60 13.30
N ASP A 10 4.35 -5.44 14.48
CA ASP A 10 4.33 -6.48 15.51
C ASP A 10 3.65 -7.77 15.00
N GLY A 11 2.55 -7.63 14.27
CA GLY A 11 1.84 -8.77 13.67
C GLY A 11 2.64 -9.47 12.57
N MET A 12 3.42 -8.74 11.76
CA MET A 12 4.26 -9.32 10.71
C MET A 12 5.52 -9.99 11.28
N GLN A 13 6.24 -9.31 12.16
CA GLN A 13 7.54 -9.78 12.66
C GLN A 13 7.41 -10.72 13.86
N GLY A 14 6.31 -10.64 14.61
CA GLY A 14 6.10 -11.46 15.81
C GLY A 14 7.20 -11.26 16.86
N ASP A 15 7.34 -12.22 17.74
CA ASP A 15 8.37 -12.20 18.80
C ASP A 15 9.77 -12.61 18.29
N SER A 16 9.85 -13.23 17.12
CA SER A 16 11.10 -13.69 16.49
C SER A 16 10.95 -13.77 14.98
N LEU A 17 11.85 -13.17 14.25
CA LEU A 17 11.90 -13.25 12.78
C LEU A 17 12.14 -14.67 12.26
N SER A 18 12.75 -15.55 13.05
CA SER A 18 12.96 -16.96 12.67
C SER A 18 11.73 -17.84 12.90
N ALA A 19 10.64 -17.31 13.46
CA ALA A 19 9.40 -18.04 13.61
C ALA A 19 8.74 -18.32 12.25
N ARG A 20 8.09 -19.50 12.11
CA ARG A 20 7.51 -19.96 10.83
C ARG A 20 6.46 -19.03 10.23
N ASN A 21 5.79 -18.24 11.04
CA ASN A 21 4.73 -17.30 10.66
C ASN A 21 5.19 -15.85 10.70
N SER A 22 6.48 -15.60 10.77
CA SER A 22 7.06 -14.25 10.75
C SER A 22 7.52 -13.87 9.35
N VAL A 23 7.38 -12.58 9.03
CA VAL A 23 7.95 -11.95 7.85
C VAL A 23 8.57 -10.61 8.24
N LEU A 24 9.70 -10.26 7.65
CA LEU A 24 10.34 -8.97 7.87
C LEU A 24 9.48 -7.85 7.30
N ALA A 25 9.17 -6.86 8.13
CA ALA A 25 8.47 -5.65 7.71
C ALA A 25 9.42 -4.61 7.12
N THR A 26 8.96 -3.90 6.10
CA THR A 26 9.67 -2.76 5.50
C THR A 26 8.79 -1.52 5.60
N ALA A 27 9.24 -0.51 6.35
CA ALA A 27 8.54 0.77 6.44
C ALA A 27 8.84 1.62 5.20
N LYS A 28 7.79 2.16 4.58
CA LYS A 28 7.90 2.94 3.34
C LYS A 28 6.82 4.01 3.21
N HIS A 29 7.00 5.07 2.43
CA HIS A 29 8.28 5.41 1.79
C HIS A 29 8.96 6.52 2.58
N TRP A 30 10.22 6.34 2.95
CA TRP A 30 11.04 7.29 3.69
C TRP A 30 11.53 8.41 2.77
N VAL A 31 11.16 9.68 2.94
CA VAL A 31 10.21 10.25 3.87
C VAL A 31 9.42 11.36 3.16
N GLY A 32 8.18 11.57 3.57
CA GLY A 32 7.38 12.67 3.04
C GLY A 32 6.55 12.33 1.79
N ASP A 33 6.47 11.06 1.40
CA ASP A 33 5.70 10.58 0.23
C ASP A 33 4.25 11.11 0.22
N GLY A 34 3.55 11.04 1.35
CA GLY A 34 2.19 11.57 1.49
C GLY A 34 2.09 13.11 1.55
N GLY A 35 3.19 13.85 1.47
CA GLY A 35 3.27 15.31 1.56
C GLY A 35 3.68 16.00 0.27
N THR A 36 3.75 15.28 -0.86
CA THR A 36 4.14 15.86 -2.14
C THR A 36 3.17 16.96 -2.57
N THR A 37 3.70 18.00 -3.19
CA THR A 37 2.92 19.15 -3.64
C THR A 37 1.80 18.71 -4.58
N ARG A 38 0.55 18.97 -4.22
CA ARG A 38 -0.68 18.57 -4.93
C ARG A 38 -0.89 17.05 -5.00
N GLY A 39 -0.22 16.26 -4.17
CA GLY A 39 -0.32 14.81 -4.21
C GLY A 39 0.26 14.17 -5.48
N VAL A 40 1.17 14.86 -6.16
CA VAL A 40 1.80 14.33 -7.39
C VAL A 40 2.73 13.19 -7.03
N ASP A 41 2.50 12.03 -7.63
CA ASP A 41 3.36 10.86 -7.48
C ASP A 41 4.82 11.19 -7.85
N GLN A 42 5.78 10.75 -7.02
CA GLN A 42 7.21 11.03 -7.16
C GLN A 42 7.58 12.54 -7.15
N GLY A 43 6.64 13.39 -6.71
CA GLY A 43 6.78 14.84 -6.67
C GLY A 43 7.71 15.34 -5.57
N ASP A 44 7.69 16.66 -5.36
CA ASP A 44 8.49 17.32 -4.32
C ASP A 44 7.66 17.58 -3.06
N THR A 45 8.18 17.18 -1.91
CA THR A 45 7.64 17.49 -0.59
C THR A 45 8.26 18.80 -0.10
N ALA A 46 7.57 19.89 -0.38
CA ALA A 46 8.03 21.25 -0.07
C ALA A 46 7.57 21.66 1.33
N VAL A 47 8.24 21.16 2.36
CA VAL A 47 7.94 21.42 3.78
C VAL A 47 9.19 21.81 4.54
N THR A 48 9.00 22.51 5.67
CA THR A 48 10.10 22.80 6.59
C THR A 48 10.62 21.52 7.24
N GLU A 49 11.87 21.55 7.70
CA GLU A 49 12.43 20.43 8.44
C GLU A 49 11.61 20.08 9.70
N ALA A 50 11.17 21.07 10.45
CA ALA A 50 10.31 20.87 11.62
C ALA A 50 9.02 20.12 11.24
N GLU A 51 8.38 20.49 10.14
CA GLU A 51 7.17 19.81 9.66
C GLU A 51 7.48 18.39 9.15
N LEU A 52 8.63 18.19 8.50
CA LEU A 52 9.09 16.87 8.10
C LEU A 52 9.22 15.93 9.31
N PHE A 53 9.85 16.43 10.41
CA PHE A 53 10.00 15.66 11.64
C PHE A 53 8.68 15.40 12.36
N ASP A 54 7.87 16.44 12.54
CA ASP A 54 6.64 16.35 13.33
C ASP A 54 5.55 15.51 12.65
N VAL A 55 5.49 15.51 11.32
CA VAL A 55 4.41 14.85 10.56
C VAL A 55 4.89 13.59 9.86
N HIS A 56 5.97 13.68 9.10
CA HIS A 56 6.37 12.63 8.17
C HIS A 56 7.36 11.63 8.78
N ILE A 57 8.28 12.08 9.62
CA ILE A 57 9.25 11.19 10.31
C ILE A 57 8.64 10.51 11.53
N ALA A 58 7.70 11.15 12.22
CA ALA A 58 7.11 10.60 13.44
C ALA A 58 6.59 9.15 13.34
N PRO A 59 5.91 8.72 12.25
CA PRO A 59 5.51 7.32 12.07
C PRO A 59 6.70 6.35 11.97
N PHE A 60 7.77 6.77 11.31
CA PHE A 60 8.98 5.95 11.17
C PHE A 60 9.75 5.83 12.49
N THR A 61 9.78 6.89 13.29
CA THR A 61 10.36 6.83 14.65
C THR A 61 9.73 5.70 15.47
N GLU A 62 8.42 5.55 15.40
CA GLU A 62 7.73 4.47 16.11
C GLU A 62 7.96 3.09 15.44
N ALA A 63 8.04 3.04 14.11
CA ALA A 63 8.39 1.81 13.39
C ALA A 63 9.80 1.31 13.78
N ILE A 64 10.77 2.21 13.91
CA ILE A 64 12.14 1.90 14.35
C ILE A 64 12.13 1.37 15.79
N ARG A 65 11.36 1.98 16.70
CA ARG A 65 11.19 1.48 18.07
C ARG A 65 10.61 0.07 18.15
N ARG A 66 9.89 -0.36 17.11
CA ARG A 66 9.37 -1.74 16.94
C ARG A 66 10.33 -2.64 16.16
N ASN A 67 11.58 -2.23 16.00
CA ASN A 67 12.62 -2.97 15.30
C ASN A 67 12.20 -3.38 13.87
N VAL A 68 11.56 -2.48 13.12
CA VAL A 68 11.28 -2.73 11.71
C VAL A 68 12.55 -3.12 10.97
N GLY A 69 12.51 -4.22 10.21
CA GLY A 69 13.72 -4.81 9.64
C GLY A 69 14.25 -4.11 8.40
N GLY A 70 13.38 -3.41 7.65
CA GLY A 70 13.74 -2.68 6.45
C GLY A 70 13.12 -1.29 6.38
N VAL A 71 13.78 -0.40 5.66
CA VAL A 71 13.24 0.93 5.27
C VAL A 71 13.48 1.11 3.77
N MET A 72 12.48 1.64 3.07
CA MET A 72 12.58 2.00 1.66
C MET A 72 12.41 3.51 1.51
N PRO A 73 13.39 4.23 0.91
CA PRO A 73 13.25 5.64 0.59
C PRO A 73 12.16 5.88 -0.46
N SER A 74 11.56 7.08 -0.44
CA SER A 74 10.58 7.48 -1.42
C SER A 74 11.23 7.94 -2.74
N TYR A 75 10.51 7.75 -3.83
CA TYR A 75 10.84 8.38 -5.13
C TYR A 75 10.80 9.91 -5.09
N SER A 76 10.08 10.48 -4.14
CA SER A 76 9.90 11.92 -4.01
C SER A 76 11.23 12.62 -3.73
N SER A 77 11.19 13.93 -3.76
CA SER A 77 12.24 14.79 -3.25
C SER A 77 11.76 15.55 -2.01
N TRP A 78 12.69 16.01 -1.20
CA TRP A 78 12.44 16.99 -0.16
C TRP A 78 13.16 18.29 -0.53
N ASN A 79 12.37 19.36 -0.74
CA ASN A 79 12.88 20.67 -1.14
C ASN A 79 13.83 20.60 -2.36
N GLY A 80 13.49 19.73 -3.32
CA GLY A 80 14.25 19.53 -4.56
C GLY A 80 15.37 18.48 -4.50
N GLN A 81 15.73 17.97 -3.31
CA GLN A 81 16.73 16.91 -3.15
C GLN A 81 16.07 15.55 -3.24
N LYS A 82 16.47 14.71 -4.20
CA LYS A 82 15.99 13.32 -4.33
C LYS A 82 16.44 12.47 -3.15
N LEU A 83 15.48 11.76 -2.54
CA LEU A 83 15.69 11.05 -1.27
C LEU A 83 16.65 9.86 -1.36
N HIS A 84 16.78 9.23 -2.53
CA HIS A 84 17.73 8.15 -2.74
C HIS A 84 19.21 8.59 -2.76
N GLY A 85 19.45 9.89 -2.81
CA GLY A 85 20.79 10.49 -2.74
C GLY A 85 20.95 11.47 -1.58
N ASP A 86 20.01 11.46 -0.63
CA ASP A 86 20.01 12.37 0.52
C ASP A 86 20.72 11.72 1.73
N GLU A 87 22.02 11.96 1.86
CA GLU A 87 22.86 11.42 2.95
C GLU A 87 22.37 11.90 4.32
N TYR A 88 21.94 13.16 4.42
CA TYR A 88 21.41 13.70 5.68
C TYR A 88 20.23 12.89 6.19
N LEU A 89 19.24 12.64 5.32
CA LEU A 89 18.05 11.89 5.75
C LEU A 89 18.29 10.39 5.89
N LEU A 90 19.17 9.79 5.06
CA LEU A 90 19.41 8.34 5.08
C LEU A 90 20.44 7.90 6.13
N THR A 91 21.41 8.74 6.43
CA THR A 91 22.47 8.43 7.37
C THR A 91 22.31 9.22 8.66
N ASP A 92 22.43 10.55 8.64
CA ASP A 92 22.45 11.33 9.88
C ASP A 92 21.13 11.18 10.65
N VAL A 93 19.97 11.35 9.98
CA VAL A 93 18.66 11.26 10.64
C VAL A 93 18.24 9.82 10.89
N LEU A 94 18.17 8.99 9.83
CA LEU A 94 17.59 7.65 9.94
C LEU A 94 18.47 6.73 10.81
N ARG A 95 19.79 6.75 10.60
CA ARG A 95 20.69 5.85 11.32
C ARG A 95 21.19 6.42 12.62
N ASP A 96 21.77 7.63 12.58
CA ASP A 96 22.48 8.15 13.72
C ASP A 96 21.53 8.73 14.77
N ASP A 97 20.54 9.54 14.38
CA ASP A 97 19.60 10.16 15.31
C ASP A 97 18.49 9.19 15.75
N LEU A 98 17.90 8.44 14.83
CA LEU A 98 16.78 7.54 15.13
C LEU A 98 17.22 6.11 15.49
N GLY A 99 18.49 5.75 15.23
CA GLY A 99 19.06 4.45 15.59
C GLY A 99 18.54 3.27 14.76
N PHE A 100 18.18 3.49 13.48
CA PHE A 100 17.73 2.40 12.60
C PHE A 100 18.86 1.43 12.31
N ALA A 101 18.72 0.18 12.77
CA ALA A 101 19.72 -0.89 12.64
C ALA A 101 19.50 -1.81 11.43
N GLY A 102 18.32 -1.80 10.83
CA GLY A 102 17.99 -2.64 9.66
C GLY A 102 18.68 -2.21 8.37
N PHE A 103 18.32 -2.79 7.24
CA PHE A 103 18.86 -2.39 5.94
C PHE A 103 17.94 -1.41 5.21
N VAL A 104 18.55 -0.53 4.41
CA VAL A 104 17.82 0.38 3.51
C VAL A 104 17.83 -0.23 2.12
N VAL A 105 16.63 -0.47 1.57
CA VAL A 105 16.44 -0.96 0.20
C VAL A 105 15.89 0.17 -0.67
N SER A 106 16.45 0.40 -1.86
CA SER A 106 15.92 1.41 -2.78
C SER A 106 14.51 1.05 -3.27
N ASP A 107 13.77 2.02 -3.74
CA ASP A 107 12.58 1.77 -4.55
C ASP A 107 12.99 1.30 -5.98
N TRP A 108 12.02 0.89 -6.80
CA TRP A 108 12.20 0.28 -8.11
C TRP A 108 12.91 1.21 -9.10
N ALA A 109 14.13 0.88 -9.50
CA ALA A 109 14.99 1.71 -10.37
C ALA A 109 15.15 3.17 -9.91
N ALA A 110 14.95 3.46 -8.61
CA ALA A 110 14.85 4.83 -8.14
C ALA A 110 16.18 5.58 -8.12
N ILE A 111 17.29 4.88 -8.07
CA ILE A 111 18.61 5.53 -8.17
C ILE A 111 18.82 6.19 -9.54
N ASP A 112 18.18 5.68 -10.59
CA ASP A 112 18.28 6.21 -11.96
C ASP A 112 17.66 7.62 -12.10
N GLN A 113 16.93 8.08 -11.06
CA GLN A 113 16.37 9.42 -11.02
C GLN A 113 17.29 10.45 -10.35
N LEU A 114 18.46 10.05 -9.90
CA LEU A 114 19.46 10.97 -9.35
C LEU A 114 20.08 11.81 -10.48
N PRO A 115 20.58 13.01 -10.16
CA PRO A 115 21.20 13.86 -11.19
C PRO A 115 22.61 13.37 -11.52
N GLY A 116 22.86 13.12 -12.79
CA GLY A 116 24.18 12.75 -13.28
C GLY A 116 24.15 11.66 -14.35
N ASP A 117 25.22 10.88 -14.42
CA ASP A 117 25.29 9.63 -15.16
C ASP A 117 25.10 8.43 -14.21
N TYR A 118 24.89 7.26 -14.76
CA TYR A 118 24.61 6.06 -13.96
C TYR A 118 25.71 5.72 -12.94
N ALA A 119 26.97 6.02 -13.23
CA ALA A 119 28.06 5.83 -12.28
C ALA A 119 27.94 6.82 -11.09
N SER A 120 27.55 8.04 -11.38
CA SER A 120 27.21 9.05 -10.35
C SER A 120 26.00 8.62 -9.51
N ASP A 121 24.97 8.06 -10.14
CA ASP A 121 23.74 7.61 -9.45
C ASP A 121 24.06 6.48 -8.46
N VAL A 122 24.81 5.47 -8.92
CA VAL A 122 25.27 4.35 -8.08
C VAL A 122 26.14 4.86 -6.92
N ARG A 123 27.13 5.69 -7.20
CA ARG A 123 28.03 6.25 -6.17
C ARG A 123 27.27 7.07 -5.14
N THR A 124 26.42 7.98 -5.59
CA THR A 124 25.66 8.88 -4.72
C THR A 124 24.70 8.10 -3.82
N SER A 125 23.95 7.18 -4.37
CA SER A 125 22.98 6.39 -3.60
C SER A 125 23.63 5.50 -2.55
N ILE A 126 24.72 4.81 -2.91
CA ILE A 126 25.43 3.93 -1.97
C ILE A 126 26.07 4.75 -0.85
N ASN A 127 26.74 5.86 -1.17
CA ASN A 127 27.36 6.73 -0.16
C ASN A 127 26.32 7.43 0.71
N ALA A 128 25.14 7.73 0.18
CA ALA A 128 24.05 8.31 0.98
C ALA A 128 23.47 7.33 2.03
N GLY A 129 23.71 6.02 1.91
CA GLY A 129 23.28 5.06 2.93
C GLY A 129 22.38 3.92 2.42
N ILE A 130 22.16 3.77 1.11
CA ILE A 130 21.42 2.63 0.55
C ILE A 130 22.25 1.37 0.64
N ASP A 131 21.70 0.31 1.21
CA ASP A 131 22.40 -0.97 1.40
C ASP A 131 22.07 -1.96 0.29
N MET A 132 20.82 -1.99 -0.19
CA MET A 132 20.33 -2.90 -1.23
C MET A 132 19.64 -2.08 -2.32
N VAL A 133 20.07 -2.26 -3.57
CA VAL A 133 19.50 -1.52 -4.70
C VAL A 133 18.54 -2.42 -5.48
N MET A 134 17.33 -1.93 -5.70
CA MET A 134 16.33 -2.61 -6.53
C MET A 134 16.54 -2.25 -7.99
N VAL A 135 17.29 -3.11 -8.67
CA VAL A 135 17.60 -2.99 -10.11
C VAL A 135 16.75 -4.00 -10.87
N PRO A 136 15.69 -3.57 -11.56
CA PRO A 136 14.74 -4.49 -12.18
C PRO A 136 15.29 -5.24 -13.39
N ASP A 137 16.12 -4.62 -14.19
CA ASP A 137 16.52 -5.15 -15.48
C ASP A 137 18.05 -5.28 -15.64
N GLU A 138 18.81 -4.20 -15.47
CA GLU A 138 20.23 -4.10 -15.79
C GLU A 138 21.15 -4.39 -14.59
N TYR A 139 20.88 -5.45 -13.81
CA TYR A 139 21.62 -5.74 -12.58
C TYR A 139 23.11 -6.02 -12.83
N GLU A 140 23.50 -6.55 -13.98
CA GLU A 140 24.89 -6.79 -14.33
C GLU A 140 25.65 -5.45 -14.47
N LEU A 141 25.02 -4.47 -15.14
CA LEU A 141 25.57 -3.12 -15.26
C LEU A 141 25.74 -2.47 -13.89
N PHE A 142 24.76 -2.64 -12.97
CA PHE A 142 24.88 -2.15 -11.61
C PHE A 142 26.10 -2.73 -10.89
N ILE A 143 26.27 -4.05 -10.94
CA ILE A 143 27.40 -4.75 -10.29
C ILE A 143 28.74 -4.28 -10.87
N GLU A 144 28.86 -4.17 -12.20
CA GLU A 144 30.07 -3.69 -12.88
C GLU A 144 30.38 -2.23 -12.49
N THR A 145 29.37 -1.37 -12.47
CA THR A 145 29.51 0.05 -12.13
C THR A 145 29.92 0.22 -10.67
N LEU A 146 29.22 -0.43 -9.72
CA LEU A 146 29.56 -0.36 -8.31
C LEU A 146 31.00 -0.86 -8.06
N ARG A 147 31.38 -1.95 -8.68
CA ARG A 147 32.73 -2.49 -8.60
C ARG A 147 33.78 -1.51 -9.15
N ALA A 148 33.47 -0.81 -10.24
CA ALA A 148 34.35 0.22 -10.79
C ALA A 148 34.50 1.42 -9.84
N GLU A 149 33.39 1.89 -9.22
CA GLU A 149 33.40 2.98 -8.26
C GLU A 149 34.18 2.63 -6.98
N VAL A 150 34.08 1.40 -6.49
CA VAL A 150 34.91 0.90 -5.37
C VAL A 150 36.40 0.87 -5.76
N ASN A 151 36.74 0.32 -6.93
CA ASN A 151 38.12 0.25 -7.40
C ASN A 151 38.75 1.65 -7.61
N ALA A 152 37.94 2.63 -7.98
CA ALA A 152 38.36 4.02 -8.13
C ALA A 152 38.50 4.77 -6.75
N GLY A 153 38.05 4.15 -5.66
CA GLY A 153 38.03 4.76 -4.32
C GLY A 153 36.90 5.76 -4.11
N ASN A 154 35.91 5.80 -5.00
CA ASN A 154 34.74 6.69 -4.89
C ASN A 154 33.68 6.16 -3.94
N VAL A 155 33.65 4.85 -3.70
CA VAL A 155 32.88 4.16 -2.67
C VAL A 155 33.86 3.35 -1.84
N SER A 156 33.83 3.50 -0.51
CA SER A 156 34.77 2.78 0.35
C SER A 156 34.39 1.31 0.52
N THR A 157 35.37 0.46 0.78
CA THR A 157 35.15 -0.95 1.10
C THR A 157 34.36 -1.10 2.39
N GLU A 158 34.62 -0.23 3.37
CA GLU A 158 33.94 -0.18 4.65
C GLU A 158 32.42 0.05 4.45
N ARG A 159 32.03 0.96 3.53
CA ARG A 159 30.62 1.21 3.22
C ARG A 159 29.95 -0.05 2.60
N ILE A 160 30.67 -0.78 1.76
CA ILE A 160 30.18 -2.05 1.19
C ILE A 160 30.04 -3.11 2.29
N ASP A 161 31.04 -3.24 3.16
CA ASP A 161 31.02 -4.20 4.26
C ASP A 161 29.85 -3.93 5.23
N GLU A 162 29.54 -2.67 5.52
CA GLU A 162 28.38 -2.29 6.32
C GLU A 162 27.05 -2.70 5.67
N ALA A 163 26.87 -2.41 4.37
CA ALA A 163 25.68 -2.80 3.64
C ALA A 163 25.47 -4.31 3.64
N VAL A 164 26.54 -5.04 3.33
CA VAL A 164 26.54 -6.51 3.32
C VAL A 164 26.23 -7.07 4.71
N ALA A 165 26.84 -6.50 5.76
CA ALA A 165 26.60 -6.95 7.14
C ALA A 165 25.12 -6.80 7.53
N ARG A 166 24.48 -5.67 7.22
CA ARG A 166 23.05 -5.44 7.53
C ARG A 166 22.14 -6.41 6.76
N ILE A 167 22.41 -6.62 5.48
CA ILE A 167 21.64 -7.58 4.64
C ILE A 167 21.82 -9.01 5.17
N LEU A 168 23.04 -9.41 5.49
CA LEU A 168 23.32 -10.74 6.03
C LEU A 168 22.70 -10.92 7.41
N GLN A 169 22.76 -9.91 8.28
CA GLN A 169 22.11 -9.96 9.59
C GLN A 169 20.62 -10.25 9.47
N ALA A 170 19.91 -9.53 8.61
CA ALA A 170 18.49 -9.79 8.36
C ALA A 170 18.24 -11.23 7.88
N LYS A 171 19.10 -11.77 7.02
CA LYS A 171 18.99 -13.16 6.55
C LYS A 171 19.24 -14.18 7.67
N PHE A 172 20.19 -13.90 8.58
CA PHE A 172 20.44 -14.74 9.74
C PHE A 172 19.27 -14.69 10.72
N ASP A 173 18.75 -13.51 11.00
CA ASP A 173 17.61 -13.34 11.90
C ASP A 173 16.35 -14.03 11.41
N LEU A 174 16.15 -14.09 10.09
CA LEU A 174 15.08 -14.83 9.43
C LEU A 174 15.34 -16.35 9.36
N GLY A 175 16.52 -16.84 9.77
CA GLY A 175 16.88 -18.26 9.68
C GLY A 175 17.08 -18.81 8.27
N LEU A 176 17.31 -17.94 7.26
CA LEU A 176 17.36 -18.36 5.86
C LEU A 176 18.54 -19.27 5.51
N PHE A 177 19.59 -19.30 6.34
CA PHE A 177 20.72 -20.20 6.15
C PHE A 177 20.43 -21.61 6.68
N ASP A 178 19.52 -21.75 7.63
CA ASP A 178 19.11 -23.05 8.18
C ASP A 178 17.90 -23.60 7.41
N GLN A 179 17.03 -22.73 6.92
CA GLN A 179 15.83 -23.06 6.18
C GLN A 179 15.77 -22.28 4.85
N ALA A 180 16.45 -22.81 3.83
CA ALA A 180 16.59 -22.18 2.53
C ALA A 180 15.29 -22.12 1.70
N PHE A 181 14.27 -22.92 2.04
CA PHE A 181 13.00 -22.97 1.33
C PHE A 181 11.83 -22.64 2.26
N SER A 182 10.82 -21.95 1.72
CA SER A 182 9.62 -21.62 2.44
C SER A 182 8.89 -22.87 2.95
N ASP A 183 8.47 -22.87 4.20
CA ASP A 183 7.57 -23.88 4.73
C ASP A 183 6.16 -23.69 4.16
N ARG A 184 5.68 -24.70 3.45
CA ARG A 184 4.38 -24.68 2.78
C ARG A 184 3.26 -25.33 3.57
N SER A 185 3.51 -25.78 4.80
CA SER A 185 2.51 -26.49 5.60
C SER A 185 1.33 -25.61 6.04
N GLY A 186 1.47 -24.29 6.03
CA GLY A 186 0.39 -23.33 6.34
C GLY A 186 -0.40 -22.85 5.12
N LEU A 187 -0.22 -23.43 3.92
CA LEU A 187 -0.95 -22.98 2.74
C LEU A 187 -2.47 -23.13 2.86
N ASP A 188 -2.93 -24.16 3.56
CA ASP A 188 -4.36 -24.42 3.78
C ASP A 188 -5.01 -23.41 4.74
N ASP A 189 -4.21 -22.67 5.49
CA ASP A 189 -4.71 -21.59 6.38
C ASP A 189 -5.05 -20.33 5.62
N ILE A 190 -4.45 -20.14 4.43
CA ILE A 190 -4.68 -18.94 3.60
C ILE A 190 -6.12 -18.93 3.11
N GLY A 191 -6.86 -17.86 3.50
CA GLY A 191 -8.28 -17.73 3.16
C GLY A 191 -9.19 -18.70 3.94
N SER A 192 -8.70 -19.29 5.03
CA SER A 192 -9.51 -20.10 5.96
C SER A 192 -10.69 -19.30 6.54
N ALA A 193 -11.62 -19.97 7.17
CA ALA A 193 -12.79 -19.33 7.80
C ALA A 193 -12.36 -18.28 8.85
N SER A 194 -11.30 -18.57 9.62
CA SER A 194 -10.76 -17.62 10.60
C SER A 194 -10.14 -16.39 9.96
N HIS A 195 -9.41 -16.54 8.86
CA HIS A 195 -8.86 -15.40 8.10
C HIS A 195 -9.97 -14.51 7.50
N ARG A 196 -11.03 -15.14 6.98
CA ARG A 196 -12.19 -14.41 6.44
C ARG A 196 -12.97 -13.67 7.51
N GLU A 197 -13.08 -14.24 8.72
CA GLU A 197 -13.75 -13.57 9.85
C GLU A 197 -13.00 -12.31 10.28
N VAL A 198 -11.66 -12.37 10.38
CA VAL A 198 -10.82 -11.18 10.66
C VAL A 198 -11.01 -10.12 9.58
N ALA A 199 -11.00 -10.51 8.30
CA ALA A 199 -11.22 -9.59 7.20
C ALA A 199 -12.61 -8.96 7.26
N ARG A 200 -13.65 -9.75 7.58
CA ARG A 200 -15.02 -9.27 7.75
C ARG A 200 -15.14 -8.27 8.89
N GLN A 201 -14.53 -8.57 10.03
CA GLN A 201 -14.52 -7.66 11.18
C GLN A 201 -13.81 -6.36 10.81
N ALA A 202 -12.67 -6.41 10.13
CA ALA A 202 -11.95 -5.22 9.68
C ALA A 202 -12.81 -4.33 8.77
N VAL A 203 -13.57 -4.92 7.83
CA VAL A 203 -14.53 -4.20 6.98
C VAL A 203 -15.62 -3.56 7.84
N GLN A 204 -16.24 -4.29 8.77
CA GLN A 204 -17.30 -3.76 9.63
C GLN A 204 -16.83 -2.57 10.48
N GLU A 205 -15.62 -2.63 11.03
CA GLU A 205 -15.04 -1.58 11.85
C GLU A 205 -14.53 -0.37 11.05
N SER A 206 -14.29 -0.53 9.74
CA SER A 206 -13.81 0.54 8.86
C SER A 206 -14.91 1.27 8.09
N LEU A 207 -16.13 0.76 8.05
CA LEU A 207 -17.26 1.41 7.40
C LEU A 207 -17.62 2.72 8.10
N VAL A 208 -17.86 3.78 7.31
CA VAL A 208 -18.24 5.10 7.83
C VAL A 208 -19.64 5.48 7.38
N LEU A 209 -20.56 5.66 8.32
CA LEU A 209 -21.90 6.17 8.05
C LEU A 209 -21.82 7.70 7.96
N LEU A 210 -21.80 8.25 6.75
CA LEU A 210 -21.67 9.69 6.53
C LEU A 210 -22.99 10.45 6.78
N LYS A 211 -24.11 9.82 6.45
CA LYS A 211 -25.45 10.38 6.60
C LYS A 211 -26.48 9.27 6.77
N ASN A 212 -27.47 9.48 7.65
CA ASN A 212 -28.64 8.63 7.80
C ASN A 212 -29.85 9.46 8.22
N ASP A 213 -30.85 9.54 7.37
CA ASP A 213 -32.11 10.22 7.63
C ASP A 213 -33.20 9.15 7.85
N ASP A 214 -33.01 8.28 8.84
CA ASP A 214 -33.90 7.19 9.26
C ASP A 214 -34.12 6.07 8.20
N VAL A 215 -33.24 5.96 7.19
CA VAL A 215 -33.29 4.88 6.17
C VAL A 215 -32.63 3.60 6.70
N LEU A 216 -31.60 3.74 7.49
CA LEU A 216 -30.85 2.62 8.08
C LEU A 216 -31.16 2.51 9.58
N PRO A 217 -31.34 1.29 10.12
CA PRO A 217 -31.32 0.00 9.41
C PRO A 217 -32.53 -0.17 8.47
N ILE A 218 -32.34 -0.89 7.36
CA ILE A 218 -33.44 -1.21 6.44
C ILE A 218 -34.49 -2.02 7.20
N SER A 219 -35.78 -1.64 7.03
CA SER A 219 -36.90 -2.31 7.71
C SER A 219 -36.96 -3.80 7.34
N PRO A 220 -37.21 -4.69 8.30
CA PRO A 220 -37.41 -6.12 8.02
C PRO A 220 -38.69 -6.39 7.22
N GLU A 221 -39.58 -5.42 7.06
CA GLU A 221 -40.82 -5.55 6.28
C GLU A 221 -40.62 -5.35 4.77
N VAL A 222 -39.43 -4.91 4.34
CA VAL A 222 -39.04 -4.74 2.93
C VAL A 222 -39.16 -6.06 2.18
N LYS A 223 -39.75 -6.02 0.99
CA LYS A 223 -39.97 -7.20 0.13
C LYS A 223 -39.17 -7.12 -1.18
N GLU A 224 -38.87 -5.91 -1.63
CA GLU A 224 -38.20 -5.69 -2.89
C GLU A 224 -37.08 -4.68 -2.72
N ILE A 225 -35.82 -5.11 -3.00
CA ILE A 225 -34.64 -4.26 -3.00
C ILE A 225 -34.08 -4.17 -4.40
N VAL A 226 -33.87 -2.96 -4.90
CA VAL A 226 -33.17 -2.72 -6.15
C VAL A 226 -31.73 -2.32 -5.86
N VAL A 227 -30.78 -3.08 -6.37
CA VAL A 227 -29.36 -2.73 -6.31
C VAL A 227 -28.91 -2.23 -7.67
N ALA A 228 -28.22 -1.09 -7.71
CA ALA A 228 -27.69 -0.53 -8.95
C ALA A 228 -26.24 -0.05 -8.75
N GLY A 229 -25.56 0.25 -9.86
CA GLY A 229 -24.19 0.74 -9.88
C GLY A 229 -23.17 -0.29 -10.35
N LEU A 230 -22.14 0.22 -11.01
CA LEU A 230 -21.06 -0.60 -11.59
C LEU A 230 -20.23 -1.32 -10.53
N SER A 231 -20.17 -0.76 -9.33
CA SER A 231 -19.35 -1.25 -8.23
C SER A 231 -20.07 -2.28 -7.34
N ALA A 232 -21.38 -2.51 -7.54
CA ALA A 232 -22.17 -3.43 -6.72
C ALA A 232 -21.71 -4.89 -6.85
N ASP A 233 -21.38 -5.31 -8.07
CA ASP A 233 -20.94 -6.69 -8.36
C ASP A 233 -19.60 -6.67 -9.10
N ASN A 234 -18.57 -6.27 -8.39
CA ASN A 234 -17.23 -6.11 -8.97
C ASN A 234 -16.13 -6.23 -7.92
N ILE A 235 -15.60 -7.43 -7.74
CA ILE A 235 -14.53 -7.72 -6.78
C ILE A 235 -13.27 -6.91 -7.10
N GLY A 236 -12.93 -6.76 -8.38
CA GLY A 236 -11.76 -5.98 -8.79
C GLY A 236 -11.85 -4.51 -8.35
N PHE A 237 -13.02 -3.89 -8.40
CA PHE A 237 -13.24 -2.53 -7.91
C PHE A 237 -13.13 -2.45 -6.38
N GLN A 238 -13.66 -3.45 -5.67
CA GLN A 238 -13.54 -3.52 -4.20
C GLN A 238 -12.09 -3.71 -3.74
N SER A 239 -11.29 -4.45 -4.51
CA SER A 239 -9.91 -4.78 -4.17
C SER A 239 -8.94 -3.64 -4.47
N GLY A 240 -9.20 -2.83 -5.50
CA GLY A 240 -8.35 -1.71 -5.89
C GLY A 240 -7.07 -2.11 -6.64
N GLY A 241 -6.15 -1.14 -6.75
CA GLY A 241 -4.81 -1.36 -7.30
C GLY A 241 -3.97 -2.28 -6.44
N TRP A 242 -2.84 -2.75 -6.97
CA TRP A 242 -1.92 -3.70 -6.33
C TRP A 242 -2.56 -5.03 -5.91
N THR A 243 -3.76 -5.34 -6.41
CA THR A 243 -4.40 -6.63 -6.22
C THR A 243 -4.34 -7.42 -7.52
N ILE A 244 -3.61 -8.55 -7.53
CA ILE A 244 -3.26 -9.42 -8.66
C ILE A 244 -2.37 -8.75 -9.70
N SER A 245 -2.68 -7.51 -10.08
CA SER A 245 -1.86 -6.72 -11.00
C SER A 245 -1.63 -5.32 -10.44
N TRP A 246 -0.59 -4.66 -10.93
CA TRP A 246 -0.22 -3.32 -10.48
C TRP A 246 -1.40 -2.33 -10.49
N GLN A 247 -2.07 -2.19 -11.62
CA GLN A 247 -3.18 -1.24 -11.73
C GLN A 247 -4.52 -1.81 -11.25
N GLY A 248 -4.55 -3.06 -10.76
CA GLY A 248 -5.79 -3.74 -10.43
C GLY A 248 -6.57 -4.18 -11.66
N GLY A 249 -7.81 -4.59 -11.48
CA GLY A 249 -8.66 -5.10 -12.55
C GLY A 249 -10.15 -4.86 -12.29
N SER A 250 -10.97 -5.31 -13.22
CA SER A 250 -12.43 -5.25 -13.12
C SER A 250 -13.02 -6.67 -13.19
N GLY A 251 -14.13 -6.88 -12.52
CA GLY A 251 -14.85 -8.16 -12.47
C GLY A 251 -14.33 -9.06 -11.35
N GLN A 252 -14.42 -10.37 -11.57
CA GLN A 252 -14.00 -11.40 -10.60
C GLN A 252 -12.48 -11.63 -10.69
N THR A 253 -11.68 -10.69 -10.18
CA THR A 253 -10.21 -10.75 -10.25
C THR A 253 -9.60 -11.70 -9.21
N THR A 254 -10.28 -11.92 -8.11
CA THR A 254 -9.88 -12.81 -7.02
C THR A 254 -11.12 -13.36 -6.30
N MET A 255 -10.92 -14.25 -5.33
CA MET A 255 -12.01 -14.74 -4.49
C MET A 255 -12.48 -13.64 -3.53
N GLY A 256 -13.80 -13.50 -3.39
CA GLY A 256 -14.39 -12.51 -2.48
C GLY A 256 -15.90 -12.57 -2.56
N THR A 257 -16.58 -11.79 -1.73
CA THR A 257 -18.02 -11.57 -1.76
C THR A 257 -18.27 -10.15 -2.26
N SER A 258 -19.01 -10.01 -3.37
CA SER A 258 -19.38 -8.70 -3.87
C SER A 258 -20.40 -8.02 -2.94
N ILE A 259 -20.57 -6.70 -3.05
CA ILE A 259 -21.59 -5.98 -2.26
C ILE A 259 -22.97 -6.52 -2.59
N LEU A 260 -23.25 -6.81 -3.87
CA LEU A 260 -24.50 -7.42 -4.30
C LEU A 260 -24.72 -8.79 -3.62
N GLU A 261 -23.72 -9.67 -3.67
CA GLU A 261 -23.79 -10.98 -3.00
C GLU A 261 -23.95 -10.84 -1.50
N GLY A 262 -23.26 -9.87 -0.88
CA GLY A 262 -23.41 -9.56 0.54
C GLY A 262 -24.82 -9.16 0.92
N ILE A 263 -25.48 -8.32 0.11
CA ILE A 263 -26.88 -7.94 0.29
C ILE A 263 -27.80 -9.15 0.13
N GLN A 264 -27.61 -9.95 -0.95
CA GLN A 264 -28.42 -11.14 -1.21
C GLN A 264 -28.31 -12.18 -0.07
N ASN A 265 -27.13 -12.30 0.53
CA ASN A 265 -26.90 -13.22 1.65
C ASN A 265 -27.43 -12.71 3.01
N ALA A 266 -27.70 -11.41 3.11
CA ALA A 266 -28.14 -10.78 4.36
C ALA A 266 -29.66 -10.63 4.48
N VAL A 267 -30.39 -10.80 3.40
CA VAL A 267 -31.87 -10.68 3.40
C VAL A 267 -32.54 -12.04 3.62
N ASP A 268 -33.77 -12.02 4.13
CA ASP A 268 -34.57 -13.21 4.31
C ASP A 268 -35.07 -13.79 2.97
N ASP A 269 -35.41 -15.10 2.93
CA ASP A 269 -35.87 -15.82 1.74
C ASP A 269 -37.09 -15.17 1.05
N GLY A 270 -37.83 -14.33 1.76
CA GLY A 270 -39.00 -13.63 1.22
C GLY A 270 -38.71 -12.29 0.55
N VAL A 271 -37.46 -11.86 0.51
CA VAL A 271 -37.05 -10.57 -0.08
C VAL A 271 -36.48 -10.81 -1.48
N THR A 272 -37.00 -10.07 -2.45
CA THR A 272 -36.45 -10.07 -3.81
C THR A 272 -35.40 -9.01 -3.98
N VAL A 273 -34.17 -9.42 -4.38
CA VAL A 273 -33.08 -8.49 -4.71
C VAL A 273 -32.89 -8.48 -6.22
N THR A 274 -33.18 -7.34 -6.83
CA THR A 274 -33.02 -7.12 -8.28
C THR A 274 -31.75 -6.29 -8.52
N TYR A 275 -30.90 -6.70 -9.46
CA TYR A 275 -29.71 -5.94 -9.84
C TYR A 275 -29.85 -5.35 -11.23
N ASP A 276 -29.71 -4.04 -11.34
CA ASP A 276 -29.56 -3.32 -12.60
C ASP A 276 -28.29 -2.46 -12.60
N ARG A 277 -27.29 -2.95 -13.25
CA ARG A 277 -25.95 -2.32 -13.29
C ARG A 277 -25.94 -0.81 -13.56
N ARG A 278 -26.92 -0.29 -14.30
CA ARG A 278 -27.02 1.13 -14.69
C ARG A 278 -28.30 1.83 -14.25
N GLY A 279 -29.20 1.09 -13.64
CA GLY A 279 -30.50 1.62 -13.26
C GLY A 279 -31.34 2.09 -14.46
N ASN A 280 -31.30 1.37 -15.58
CA ASN A 280 -32.03 1.72 -16.81
C ASN A 280 -33.32 0.96 -17.00
N GLY A 281 -33.52 -0.11 -16.22
CA GLY A 281 -34.72 -0.95 -16.30
C GLY A 281 -35.91 -0.39 -15.53
N ALA A 282 -36.94 -1.22 -15.37
CA ALA A 282 -38.05 -0.90 -14.47
C ALA A 282 -37.55 -0.99 -13.01
N LEU A 283 -37.32 0.14 -12.40
CA LEU A 283 -36.87 0.26 -11.01
C LEU A 283 -38.11 0.34 -10.11
N THR A 284 -38.61 -0.81 -9.69
CA THR A 284 -39.70 -0.90 -8.72
C THR A 284 -39.21 -1.66 -7.50
N GLY A 285 -39.43 -1.13 -6.32
CA GLY A 285 -39.01 -1.75 -5.07
C GLY A 285 -39.28 -0.85 -3.88
N ASP A 286 -39.14 -1.41 -2.70
CA ASP A 286 -39.30 -0.68 -1.43
C ASP A 286 -38.05 0.15 -1.08
N VAL A 287 -36.87 -0.35 -1.48
CA VAL A 287 -35.56 0.29 -1.22
C VAL A 287 -34.65 0.21 -2.43
N GLY A 288 -34.00 1.33 -2.76
CA GLY A 288 -32.94 1.41 -3.77
C GLY A 288 -31.56 1.55 -3.13
N ILE A 289 -30.61 0.70 -3.49
CA ILE A 289 -29.22 0.75 -3.08
C ILE A 289 -28.34 1.03 -4.31
N VAL A 290 -27.64 2.15 -4.32
CA VAL A 290 -26.73 2.49 -5.43
C VAL A 290 -25.30 2.41 -4.95
N VAL A 291 -24.52 1.53 -5.57
CA VAL A 291 -23.10 1.34 -5.25
C VAL A 291 -22.23 2.00 -6.32
N VAL A 292 -21.54 3.03 -5.92
CA VAL A 292 -20.65 3.82 -6.80
C VAL A 292 -19.23 3.77 -6.26
N GLY A 293 -18.25 4.03 -7.11
CA GLY A 293 -16.85 4.03 -6.73
C GLY A 293 -15.93 4.17 -7.94
N GLU A 294 -14.67 4.43 -7.66
CA GLU A 294 -13.65 4.53 -8.69
C GLU A 294 -13.27 3.15 -9.26
N GLN A 295 -12.77 3.17 -10.48
CA GLN A 295 -12.06 2.02 -11.02
C GLN A 295 -10.70 1.89 -10.33
N PRO A 296 -10.15 0.67 -10.21
CA PRO A 296 -8.85 0.51 -9.57
C PRO A 296 -7.75 1.23 -10.35
N TYR A 297 -6.82 1.76 -9.61
CA TYR A 297 -5.58 2.36 -10.10
C TYR A 297 -4.48 2.22 -9.05
N ALA A 298 -3.26 2.45 -9.45
CA ALA A 298 -2.11 2.59 -8.57
C ALA A 298 -1.24 3.75 -9.04
N GLU A 299 -0.63 4.43 -8.07
CA GLU A 299 0.37 5.49 -8.27
C GLU A 299 -0.12 6.62 -9.19
N GLY A 300 0.76 7.24 -9.99
CA GLY A 300 0.47 8.42 -10.81
C GLY A 300 -0.79 8.37 -11.68
N ARG A 301 -1.34 7.18 -11.96
CA ARG A 301 -2.64 7.07 -12.63
C ARG A 301 -3.81 7.53 -11.76
N GLY A 302 -3.62 7.55 -10.45
CA GLY A 302 -4.60 8.06 -9.48
C GLY A 302 -4.52 9.55 -9.23
N ASP A 303 -3.47 10.22 -9.70
CA ASP A 303 -3.27 11.64 -9.46
C ASP A 303 -4.38 12.47 -10.10
N SER A 304 -5.24 13.04 -9.28
CA SER A 304 -6.35 13.88 -9.71
C SER A 304 -6.71 14.91 -8.65
N LEU A 305 -6.91 16.15 -9.08
CA LEU A 305 -7.49 17.19 -8.23
C LEU A 305 -9.02 17.17 -8.23
N ASP A 306 -9.64 16.45 -9.18
CA ASP A 306 -11.08 16.22 -9.25
C ASP A 306 -11.42 14.82 -8.78
N ILE A 307 -11.99 14.74 -7.57
CA ILE A 307 -12.45 13.51 -6.90
C ILE A 307 -13.97 13.35 -6.99
N SER A 308 -14.64 14.08 -7.85
CA SER A 308 -16.07 13.99 -8.03
C SER A 308 -16.49 12.67 -8.71
N LEU A 309 -17.73 12.24 -8.46
CA LEU A 309 -18.31 11.10 -9.12
C LEU A 309 -18.43 11.35 -10.64
N ARG A 310 -18.24 10.30 -11.43
CA ARG A 310 -18.39 10.37 -12.89
C ARG A 310 -19.85 10.61 -13.27
N GLY A 311 -20.09 11.29 -14.36
CA GLY A 311 -21.45 11.61 -14.83
C GLY A 311 -22.36 10.39 -15.02
N SER A 312 -21.79 9.21 -15.37
CA SER A 312 -22.55 7.97 -15.48
C SER A 312 -23.03 7.45 -14.11
N GLU A 313 -22.28 7.66 -13.06
CA GLU A 313 -22.62 7.28 -11.68
C GLU A 313 -23.69 8.21 -11.11
N LEU A 314 -23.49 9.53 -11.29
CA LEU A 314 -24.50 10.52 -10.94
C LEU A 314 -25.84 10.22 -11.63
N SER A 315 -25.83 9.92 -12.92
CA SER A 315 -27.03 9.54 -13.66
C SER A 315 -27.69 8.25 -13.15
N THR A 316 -26.91 7.29 -12.64
CA THR A 316 -27.45 6.08 -12.02
C THR A 316 -28.13 6.41 -10.69
N ILE A 317 -27.49 7.24 -9.86
CA ILE A 317 -28.08 7.73 -8.60
C ILE A 317 -29.40 8.46 -8.86
N GLU A 318 -29.41 9.41 -9.79
CA GLU A 318 -30.60 10.20 -10.15
C GLU A 318 -31.77 9.32 -10.59
N ARG A 319 -31.50 8.30 -11.45
CA ARG A 319 -32.56 7.38 -11.90
C ARG A 319 -33.15 6.56 -10.76
N VAL A 320 -32.29 5.97 -9.91
CA VAL A 320 -32.77 5.15 -8.79
C VAL A 320 -33.52 6.03 -7.79
N CYS A 321 -32.99 7.18 -7.39
CA CYS A 321 -33.65 8.11 -6.47
C CYS A 321 -35.01 8.57 -7.02
N SER A 322 -35.10 8.88 -8.32
CA SER A 322 -36.36 9.33 -8.92
C SER A 322 -37.42 8.21 -9.03
N ALA A 323 -37.00 6.95 -9.05
CA ALA A 323 -37.90 5.81 -9.17
C ALA A 323 -38.40 5.28 -7.81
N MET A 324 -37.71 5.60 -6.71
CA MET A 324 -37.95 5.08 -5.35
C MET A 324 -38.61 6.10 -4.41
N THR A 325 -39.15 7.19 -4.94
CA THR A 325 -39.86 8.23 -4.16
C THR A 325 -41.31 7.88 -3.85
#